data_6742e8f32259e9618e1867740db3717b
#
_entry.id   6742e8f32259e9618e1867740db3717b
#
_cell.length_a   1.000
_cell.length_b   1.000
_cell.length_c   1.000
_cell.angle_alpha   90.00
_cell.angle_beta   90.00
_cell.angle_gamma   90.00
#
_symmetry.space_group_name_H-M   'P 1'
#
loop_
_entity.id
_entity.type
_entity.pdbx_description
1 polymer ?
#
loop_
_entity_poly.entity_id
_entity_poly.type
_entity_poly.pdbx_seq_one_letter_code
_entity_poly.pdbx_strand_id
1 'polypeptide(L)'
;MNTISLPPYAPVLMESTRAIGYSIEAAIADLIDNSIVAKASSVDIDFFPIGEAYISIFDNGCGMDKNTLINAMKYGSRNSLDVRDENDLGRYGLGLKMASMSQCRILTVISKQNGETNGCQWNLDYIANESKDWSLILLDEETLEQFPNYEKIKNAEHGTLIIWQNLDLSLIHISEPTRH
;
A
#
# COMPACT_ATOMS: atom_id res chain seq x y z
N MET A 1 -29.56 -11.61 -25.62
CA MET A 1 -28.18 -11.20 -25.67
C MET A 1 -27.41 -12.08 -24.68
N ASN A 2 -26.40 -12.80 -25.12
CA ASN A 2 -25.60 -13.67 -24.23
C ASN A 2 -24.33 -12.92 -23.86
N THR A 3 -24.01 -12.86 -22.57
CA THR A 3 -22.78 -12.22 -22.05
C THR A 3 -21.98 -13.21 -21.21
N ILE A 4 -20.67 -13.10 -21.25
CA ILE A 4 -19.76 -13.84 -20.36
C ILE A 4 -18.91 -12.84 -19.57
N SER A 5 -18.56 -13.19 -18.34
CA SER A 5 -17.63 -12.39 -17.53
C SER A 5 -16.19 -12.79 -17.89
N LEU A 6 -15.36 -11.82 -18.21
CA LEU A 6 -13.94 -12.01 -18.53
C LEU A 6 -13.09 -11.07 -17.64
N PRO A 7 -12.92 -11.41 -16.36
CA PRO A 7 -12.04 -10.62 -15.50
C PRO A 7 -10.61 -10.68 -16.02
N PRO A 8 -9.86 -9.58 -15.91
CA PRO A 8 -8.45 -9.57 -16.30
C PRO A 8 -7.65 -10.56 -15.43
N TYR A 9 -6.64 -11.20 -16.03
CA TYR A 9 -5.74 -12.08 -15.31
C TYR A 9 -4.86 -11.27 -14.34
N ALA A 10 -5.00 -11.52 -13.05
CA ALA A 10 -4.42 -10.70 -11.99
C ALA A 10 -2.90 -10.51 -12.11
N PRO A 11 -2.07 -11.57 -12.29
CA PRO A 11 -0.62 -11.40 -12.40
C PRO A 11 -0.20 -10.46 -13.52
N VAL A 12 -0.82 -10.59 -14.70
CA VAL A 12 -0.49 -9.78 -15.88
C VAL A 12 -0.87 -8.32 -15.68
N LEU A 13 -2.06 -8.06 -15.14
CA LEU A 13 -2.50 -6.69 -14.91
C LEU A 13 -1.67 -6.00 -13.83
N MET A 14 -1.34 -6.69 -12.75
CA MET A 14 -0.51 -6.13 -11.68
C MET A 14 0.91 -5.80 -12.17
N GLU A 15 1.55 -6.69 -12.94
CA GLU A 15 2.86 -6.40 -13.54
C GLU A 15 2.78 -5.26 -14.57
N SER A 16 1.71 -5.16 -15.33
CA SER A 16 1.52 -4.06 -16.29
C SER A 16 1.37 -2.70 -15.60
N THR A 17 0.70 -2.65 -14.46
CA THR A 17 0.55 -1.40 -13.68
C THR A 17 1.88 -0.93 -13.10
N ARG A 18 2.79 -1.84 -12.76
CA ARG A 18 4.15 -1.50 -12.32
C ARG A 18 4.96 -0.79 -13.40
N ALA A 19 4.77 -1.16 -14.65
CA ALA A 19 5.48 -0.59 -15.80
C ALA A 19 5.06 0.86 -16.14
N ILE A 20 4.03 1.41 -15.51
CA ILE A 20 3.54 2.78 -15.77
C ILE A 20 4.54 3.86 -15.30
N GLY A 21 5.53 3.50 -14.48
CA GLY A 21 6.67 4.38 -14.23
C GLY A 21 6.39 5.50 -13.22
N TYR A 22 5.81 5.18 -12.08
CA TYR A 22 5.75 6.11 -10.95
C TYR A 22 7.16 6.37 -10.40
N SER A 23 7.55 7.64 -10.24
CA SER A 23 8.75 7.94 -9.46
C SER A 23 8.49 7.70 -7.97
N ILE A 24 9.56 7.44 -7.21
CA ILE A 24 9.43 7.23 -5.75
C ILE A 24 8.88 8.46 -5.05
N GLU A 25 9.27 9.66 -5.50
CA GLU A 25 8.80 10.92 -4.95
C GLU A 25 7.30 11.10 -5.16
N ALA A 26 6.79 10.78 -6.37
CA ALA A 26 5.37 10.83 -6.67
C ALA A 26 4.59 9.79 -5.86
N ALA A 27 5.14 8.58 -5.71
CA ALA A 27 4.52 7.54 -4.93
C ALA A 27 4.41 7.91 -3.44
N ILE A 28 5.46 8.47 -2.86
CA ILE A 28 5.45 8.96 -1.48
C ILE A 28 4.50 10.14 -1.31
N ALA A 29 4.46 11.08 -2.27
CA ALA A 29 3.54 12.20 -2.24
C ALA A 29 2.08 11.74 -2.21
N ASP A 30 1.70 10.76 -3.02
CA ASP A 30 0.34 10.19 -3.01
C ASP A 30 -0.02 9.58 -1.65
N LEU A 31 0.94 8.96 -0.96
CA LEU A 31 0.70 8.39 0.38
C LEU A 31 0.58 9.49 1.44
N ILE A 32 1.38 10.56 1.34
CA ILE A 32 1.25 11.72 2.22
C ILE A 32 -0.10 12.40 2.03
N ASP A 33 -0.58 12.53 0.79
CA ASP A 33 -1.91 13.07 0.51
C ASP A 33 -3.02 12.23 1.16
N ASN A 34 -2.90 10.89 1.15
CA ASN A 34 -3.82 10.02 1.88
C ASN A 34 -3.77 10.26 3.39
N SER A 35 -2.58 10.48 3.96
CA SER A 35 -2.41 10.80 5.38
C SER A 35 -3.05 12.16 5.74
N ILE A 36 -2.96 13.16 4.85
CA ILE A 36 -3.62 14.46 5.03
C ILE A 36 -5.15 14.28 5.03
N VAL A 37 -5.69 13.49 4.11
CA VAL A 37 -7.13 13.16 4.06
C VAL A 37 -7.57 12.44 5.34
N ALA A 38 -6.73 11.55 5.86
CA ALA A 38 -6.94 10.87 7.14
C ALA A 38 -6.75 11.79 8.37
N LYS A 39 -6.48 13.09 8.17
CA LYS A 39 -6.25 14.09 9.21
C LYS A 39 -5.09 13.76 10.14
N ALA A 40 -4.06 13.15 9.59
CA ALA A 40 -2.83 12.92 10.32
C ALA A 40 -2.15 14.24 10.68
N SER A 41 -1.58 14.32 11.87
CA SER A 41 -0.76 15.44 12.32
C SER A 41 0.74 15.15 12.15
N SER A 42 1.10 13.89 11.93
CA SER A 42 2.47 13.44 11.65
C SER A 42 2.49 12.29 10.67
N VAL A 43 3.55 12.25 9.85
CA VAL A 43 3.88 11.15 8.97
C VAL A 43 5.35 10.84 9.15
N ASP A 44 5.67 9.61 9.53
CA ASP A 44 7.03 9.12 9.69
C ASP A 44 7.38 8.23 8.49
N ILE A 45 8.49 8.52 7.84
CA ILE A 45 8.98 7.74 6.69
C ILE A 45 10.35 7.17 7.05
N ASP A 46 10.46 5.85 7.06
CA ASP A 46 11.71 5.14 7.31
C ASP A 46 12.14 4.39 6.07
N PHE A 47 13.39 4.55 5.69
CA PHE A 47 14.04 3.80 4.62
C PHE A 47 15.18 2.96 5.20
N PHE A 48 15.08 1.64 5.06
CA PHE A 48 16.11 0.70 5.48
C PHE A 48 16.69 -0.01 4.25
N PRO A 49 17.90 0.40 3.78
CA PRO A 49 18.44 -0.05 2.51
C PRO A 49 19.28 -1.34 2.60
N ILE A 50 19.46 -1.91 3.78
CA ILE A 50 20.42 -3.01 4.03
C ILE A 50 19.67 -4.31 4.29
N GLY A 51 20.17 -5.45 3.75
CA GLY A 51 19.55 -6.75 3.93
C GLY A 51 18.22 -6.85 3.19
N GLU A 52 17.16 -7.20 3.90
CA GLU A 52 15.79 -7.15 3.36
C GLU A 52 15.31 -5.69 3.38
N ALA A 53 15.71 -4.95 2.33
CA ALA A 53 15.41 -3.53 2.22
C ALA A 53 13.90 -3.28 2.24
N TYR A 54 13.48 -2.25 2.98
CA TYR A 54 12.09 -1.82 3.04
C TYR A 54 11.96 -0.30 3.15
N ILE A 55 10.79 0.19 2.78
CA ILE A 55 10.33 1.53 3.13
C ILE A 55 9.06 1.37 3.95
N SER A 56 8.95 2.08 5.06
CA SER A 56 7.72 2.17 5.83
C SER A 56 7.26 3.61 5.97
N ILE A 57 5.95 3.81 5.89
CA ILE A 57 5.30 5.10 6.06
C ILE A 57 4.21 4.91 7.10
N PHE A 58 4.38 5.57 8.24
CA PHE A 58 3.41 5.56 9.33
C PHE A 58 2.77 6.94 9.48
N ASP A 59 1.45 6.97 9.52
CA ASP A 59 0.69 8.16 9.89
C ASP A 59 -0.17 7.92 11.14
N ASN A 60 -0.41 8.98 11.89
CA ASN A 60 -1.30 8.99 13.04
C ASN A 60 -2.69 9.51 12.71
N GLY A 61 -3.15 9.32 11.47
CA GLY A 61 -4.50 9.67 11.01
C GLY A 61 -5.59 8.81 11.66
N CYS A 62 -6.83 8.97 11.21
CA CYS A 62 -7.99 8.29 11.81
C CYS A 62 -7.96 6.75 11.70
N GLY A 63 -7.06 6.18 10.90
CA GLY A 63 -7.01 4.75 10.64
C GLY A 63 -8.23 4.21 9.88
N MET A 64 -8.27 2.88 9.75
CA MET A 64 -9.33 2.17 9.04
C MET A 64 -9.75 0.92 9.81
N ASP A 65 -11.04 0.65 9.87
CA ASP A 65 -11.54 -0.65 10.26
C ASP A 65 -11.26 -1.71 9.19
N LYS A 66 -11.49 -2.98 9.50
CA LYS A 66 -11.22 -4.10 8.61
C LYS A 66 -11.89 -3.97 7.23
N ASN A 67 -13.15 -3.57 7.21
CA ASN A 67 -13.90 -3.49 5.95
C ASN A 67 -13.41 -2.32 5.10
N THR A 68 -13.15 -1.18 5.71
CA THR A 68 -12.58 0.00 5.06
C THR A 68 -11.19 -0.31 4.49
N LEU A 69 -10.34 -1.00 5.27
CA LEU A 69 -9.01 -1.44 4.83
C LEU A 69 -9.09 -2.36 3.62
N ILE A 70 -9.93 -3.40 3.66
CA ILE A 70 -10.11 -4.32 2.52
C ILE A 70 -10.61 -3.56 1.30
N ASN A 71 -11.56 -2.63 1.47
CA ASN A 71 -12.06 -1.81 0.36
C ASN A 71 -10.98 -0.87 -0.20
N ALA A 72 -10.14 -0.28 0.66
CA ALA A 72 -9.01 0.53 0.23
C ALA A 72 -8.00 -0.27 -0.60
N MET A 73 -7.88 -1.57 -0.37
CA MET A 73 -6.97 -2.46 -1.10
C MET A 73 -7.56 -3.05 -2.38
N LYS A 74 -8.84 -2.90 -2.66
CA LYS A 74 -9.44 -3.38 -3.92
C LYS A 74 -8.93 -2.55 -5.11
N TYR A 75 -8.52 -3.22 -6.19
CA TYR A 75 -8.26 -2.57 -7.47
C TYR A 75 -9.58 -2.09 -8.08
N GLY A 76 -9.68 -0.78 -8.39
CA GLY A 76 -10.90 -0.20 -8.94
C GLY A 76 -12.05 -0.09 -7.92
N SER A 77 -11.75 0.11 -6.65
CA SER A 77 -12.74 0.15 -5.55
C SER A 77 -13.73 1.33 -5.62
N ARG A 78 -13.46 2.35 -6.42
CA ARG A 78 -14.34 3.51 -6.61
C ARG A 78 -14.67 3.73 -8.06
N ASN A 79 -15.95 4.00 -8.34
CA ASN A 79 -16.38 4.41 -9.66
C ASN A 79 -15.99 5.90 -9.87
N SER A 80 -15.44 6.23 -11.03
CA SER A 80 -15.06 7.62 -11.36
C SER A 80 -16.27 8.58 -11.41
N LEU A 81 -17.48 8.04 -11.33
CA LEU A 81 -18.75 8.77 -11.36
C LEU A 81 -19.36 9.03 -9.97
N ASP A 82 -18.77 8.47 -8.91
CA ASP A 82 -19.27 8.71 -7.55
C ASP A 82 -19.06 10.18 -7.17
N VAL A 83 -20.11 10.79 -6.62
CA VAL A 83 -20.11 12.18 -6.14
C VAL A 83 -19.03 12.31 -5.05
N ARG A 84 -18.10 13.22 -5.25
CA ARG A 84 -16.96 13.46 -4.38
C ARG A 84 -17.22 14.60 -3.41
N ASP A 85 -16.67 14.45 -2.19
CA ASP A 85 -16.37 15.60 -1.37
C ASP A 85 -15.22 16.40 -2.04
N GLU A 86 -15.33 17.72 -2.07
CA GLU A 86 -14.33 18.61 -2.70
C GLU A 86 -12.91 18.43 -2.13
N ASN A 87 -12.79 17.78 -0.98
CA ASN A 87 -11.53 17.50 -0.28
C ASN A 87 -10.98 16.08 -0.54
N ASP A 88 -11.60 15.25 -1.39
CA ASP A 88 -11.11 13.91 -1.70
C ASP A 88 -10.00 13.98 -2.77
N LEU A 89 -8.75 14.07 -2.31
CA LEU A 89 -7.54 14.10 -3.16
C LEU A 89 -7.28 12.78 -3.90
N GLY A 90 -7.90 11.69 -3.46
CA GLY A 90 -7.75 10.34 -4.04
C GLY A 90 -8.54 10.14 -5.33
N ARG A 91 -8.00 10.60 -6.47
CA ARG A 91 -8.72 10.74 -7.77
C ARG A 91 -9.38 9.44 -8.31
N TYR A 92 -8.91 8.24 -7.98
CA TYR A 92 -9.45 6.98 -8.52
C TYR A 92 -9.45 5.80 -7.52
N GLY A 93 -9.16 6.02 -6.24
CA GLY A 93 -8.98 4.92 -5.26
C GLY A 93 -7.84 3.97 -5.62
N LEU A 94 -6.96 4.37 -6.53
CA LEU A 94 -5.85 3.59 -7.04
C LEU A 94 -4.49 4.10 -6.55
N GLY A 95 -4.40 5.35 -6.04
CA GLY A 95 -3.14 5.99 -5.67
C GLY A 95 -2.30 5.14 -4.71
N LEU A 96 -2.89 4.69 -3.59
CA LEU A 96 -2.19 3.82 -2.64
C LEU A 96 -1.59 2.58 -3.32
N LYS A 97 -2.38 1.88 -4.12
CA LYS A 97 -2.00 0.59 -4.72
C LYS A 97 -1.05 0.76 -5.89
N MET A 98 -1.39 1.62 -6.84
CA MET A 98 -0.57 1.82 -8.04
C MET A 98 0.75 2.50 -7.71
N ALA A 99 0.73 3.52 -6.87
CA ALA A 99 1.94 4.19 -6.41
C ALA A 99 2.86 3.20 -5.69
N SER A 100 2.32 2.45 -4.71
CA SER A 100 3.10 1.47 -3.94
C SER A 100 3.59 0.30 -4.79
N MET A 101 2.71 -0.31 -5.58
CA MET A 101 3.06 -1.49 -6.39
C MET A 101 4.01 -1.15 -7.54
N SER A 102 4.18 0.12 -7.92
CA SER A 102 5.24 0.55 -8.84
C SER A 102 6.62 0.55 -8.19
N GLN A 103 6.70 0.55 -6.85
CA GLN A 103 7.96 0.64 -6.10
C GLN A 103 8.37 -0.70 -5.46
N CYS A 104 7.44 -1.61 -5.21
CA CYS A 104 7.67 -2.85 -4.49
C CYS A 104 6.89 -4.03 -5.07
N ARG A 105 7.26 -5.24 -4.71
CA ARG A 105 6.51 -6.46 -5.03
C ARG A 105 5.60 -6.92 -3.89
N ILE A 106 5.86 -6.44 -2.67
CA ILE A 106 5.07 -6.75 -1.49
C ILE A 106 4.64 -5.43 -0.84
N LEU A 107 3.33 -5.18 -0.86
CA LEU A 107 2.68 -4.05 -0.20
C LEU A 107 1.89 -4.57 0.99
N THR A 108 2.31 -4.18 2.19
CA THR A 108 1.56 -4.44 3.43
C THR A 108 0.96 -3.14 3.95
N VAL A 109 -0.30 -3.20 4.33
CA VAL A 109 -1.00 -2.08 4.99
C VAL A 109 -1.59 -2.59 6.29
N ILE A 110 -1.19 -1.96 7.38
CA ILE A 110 -1.69 -2.23 8.74
C ILE A 110 -2.38 -0.96 9.23
N SER A 111 -3.58 -1.07 9.71
CA SER A 111 -4.34 0.09 10.18
C SER A 111 -5.01 -0.20 11.51
N LYS A 112 -5.04 0.83 12.37
CA LYS A 112 -5.64 0.76 13.71
C LYS A 112 -6.71 1.82 13.84
N GLN A 113 -7.89 1.37 14.24
CA GLN A 113 -9.04 2.24 14.51
C GLN A 113 -9.88 1.63 15.63
N ASN A 114 -10.36 2.45 16.54
CA ASN A 114 -11.22 2.04 17.67
C ASN A 114 -10.63 0.89 18.51
N GLY A 115 -9.31 0.85 18.69
CA GLY A 115 -8.59 -0.17 19.44
C GLY A 115 -8.34 -1.48 18.69
N GLU A 116 -8.88 -1.66 17.49
CA GLU A 116 -8.64 -2.82 16.64
C GLU A 116 -7.54 -2.55 15.63
N THR A 117 -6.61 -3.49 15.50
CA THR A 117 -5.56 -3.47 14.48
C THR A 117 -5.83 -4.54 13.44
N ASN A 118 -5.87 -4.15 12.18
CA ASN A 118 -6.08 -5.04 11.05
C ASN A 118 -4.96 -4.84 10.02
N GLY A 119 -4.55 -5.91 9.35
CA GLY A 119 -3.55 -5.86 8.31
C GLY A 119 -3.88 -6.72 7.10
N CYS A 120 -3.43 -6.28 5.95
CA CYS A 120 -3.53 -7.05 4.73
C CYS A 120 -2.34 -6.77 3.80
N GLN A 121 -2.12 -7.68 2.87
CA GLN A 121 -0.96 -7.65 2.01
C GLN A 121 -1.29 -8.04 0.57
N TRP A 122 -0.82 -7.26 -0.38
CA TRP A 122 -0.62 -7.70 -1.76
C TRP A 122 0.79 -8.24 -1.92
N ASN A 123 0.91 -9.48 -2.35
CA ASN A 123 2.19 -10.13 -2.66
C ASN A 123 2.15 -10.64 -4.11
N LEU A 124 2.89 -9.97 -4.99
CA LEU A 124 2.89 -10.29 -6.41
C LEU A 124 3.45 -11.68 -6.69
N ASP A 125 4.44 -12.12 -5.93
CA ASP A 125 5.05 -13.43 -6.13
C ASP A 125 4.08 -14.56 -5.73
N TYR A 126 3.32 -14.37 -4.65
CA TYR A 126 2.23 -15.27 -4.26
C TYR A 126 1.14 -15.34 -5.32
N ILE A 127 0.73 -14.19 -5.84
CA ILE A 127 -0.29 -14.09 -6.90
C ILE A 127 0.18 -14.75 -8.19
N ALA A 128 1.44 -14.52 -8.59
CA ALA A 128 1.99 -15.04 -9.84
C ALA A 128 2.18 -16.57 -9.79
N ASN A 129 2.64 -17.11 -8.67
CA ASN A 129 3.10 -18.49 -8.57
C ASN A 129 2.04 -19.43 -7.96
N GLU A 130 1.24 -18.94 -7.01
CA GLU A 130 0.36 -19.78 -6.21
C GLU A 130 -1.13 -19.50 -6.52
N SER A 131 -1.67 -18.36 -6.13
CA SER A 131 -3.12 -18.12 -6.25
C SER A 131 -3.58 -17.92 -7.68
N LYS A 132 -2.77 -17.26 -8.51
CA LYS A 132 -3.07 -16.88 -9.89
C LYS A 132 -4.35 -16.05 -10.06
N ASP A 133 -4.88 -15.52 -8.99
CA ASP A 133 -6.12 -14.75 -8.93
C ASP A 133 -5.96 -13.53 -8.02
N TRP A 134 -6.96 -12.66 -7.98
CA TRP A 134 -7.02 -11.46 -7.13
C TRP A 134 -7.13 -11.84 -5.65
N SER A 135 -6.03 -12.30 -5.07
CA SER A 135 -5.99 -12.80 -3.69
C SER A 135 -5.25 -11.82 -2.77
N LEU A 136 -6.02 -11.10 -1.95
CA LEU A 136 -5.48 -10.27 -0.87
C LEU A 136 -5.25 -11.15 0.36
N ILE A 137 -4.04 -11.14 0.89
CA ILE A 137 -3.68 -11.86 2.11
C ILE A 137 -4.17 -11.04 3.31
N LEU A 138 -4.96 -11.66 4.17
CA LEU A 138 -5.34 -11.09 5.47
C LEU A 138 -4.35 -11.59 6.52
N LEU A 139 -3.84 -10.66 7.32
CA LEU A 139 -2.80 -10.94 8.32
C LEU A 139 -3.45 -11.15 9.69
N ASP A 140 -3.02 -12.19 10.40
CA ASP A 140 -3.37 -12.41 11.80
C ASP A 140 -2.47 -11.60 12.74
N GLU A 141 -2.84 -11.54 14.01
CA GLU A 141 -2.14 -10.73 15.02
C GLU A 141 -0.68 -11.18 15.22
N GLU A 142 -0.42 -12.48 15.19
CA GLU A 142 0.93 -13.03 15.34
C GLU A 142 1.84 -12.61 14.18
N THR A 143 1.30 -12.61 12.96
CA THR A 143 2.01 -12.17 11.76
C THR A 143 2.26 -10.66 11.77
N LEU A 144 1.28 -9.87 12.24
CA LEU A 144 1.42 -8.40 12.32
C LEU A 144 2.61 -7.98 13.17
N GLU A 145 2.87 -8.66 14.29
CA GLU A 145 3.97 -8.34 15.19
C GLU A 145 5.37 -8.54 14.57
N GLN A 146 5.47 -9.27 13.48
CA GLN A 146 6.74 -9.55 12.79
C GLN A 146 7.13 -8.44 11.80
N PHE A 147 6.22 -7.53 11.47
CA PHE A 147 6.51 -6.49 10.49
C PHE A 147 7.39 -5.37 11.07
N PRO A 148 8.31 -4.82 10.25
CA PRO A 148 9.13 -3.70 10.67
C PRO A 148 8.27 -2.49 11.07
N ASN A 149 8.68 -1.81 12.13
CA ASN A 149 7.99 -0.64 12.67
C ASN A 149 6.55 -0.88 13.19
N TYR A 150 6.13 -2.14 13.37
CA TYR A 150 4.82 -2.47 13.93
C TYR A 150 4.59 -1.79 15.30
N GLU A 151 5.63 -1.62 16.11
CA GLU A 151 5.53 -0.94 17.40
C GLU A 151 4.99 0.49 17.31
N LYS A 152 5.20 1.18 16.19
CA LYS A 152 4.64 2.53 15.97
C LYS A 152 3.11 2.50 15.99
N ILE A 153 2.50 1.58 15.24
CA ILE A 153 1.04 1.47 15.19
C ILE A 153 0.47 0.77 16.43
N LYS A 154 1.20 -0.19 17.01
CA LYS A 154 0.80 -0.85 18.26
C LYS A 154 0.59 0.16 19.39
N ASN A 155 1.52 1.11 19.52
CA ASN A 155 1.50 2.12 20.58
C ASN A 155 0.65 3.35 20.24
N ALA A 156 0.24 3.54 18.99
CA ALA A 156 -0.64 4.63 18.60
C ALA A 156 -2.10 4.36 19.02
N GLU A 157 -2.87 5.41 19.19
CA GLU A 157 -4.31 5.32 19.41
C GLU A 157 -5.03 4.89 18.14
N HIS A 158 -4.63 5.46 17.03
CA HIS A 158 -5.10 5.17 15.66
C HIS A 158 -4.00 5.51 14.64
N GLY A 159 -4.16 5.07 13.42
CA GLY A 159 -3.21 5.38 12.35
C GLY A 159 -3.13 4.30 11.27
N THR A 160 -2.22 4.52 10.34
CA THR A 160 -1.94 3.57 9.26
C THR A 160 -0.44 3.42 9.05
N LEU A 161 0.02 2.18 8.92
CA LEU A 161 1.39 1.80 8.59
C LEU A 161 1.40 1.11 7.24
N ILE A 162 2.11 1.67 6.30
CA ILE A 162 2.33 1.12 4.96
C ILE A 162 3.77 0.64 4.88
N ILE A 163 4.00 -0.58 4.37
CA ILE A 163 5.32 -1.17 4.26
C ILE A 163 5.51 -1.67 2.83
N TRP A 164 6.58 -1.21 2.20
CA TRP A 164 7.05 -1.67 0.90
C TRP A 164 8.23 -2.60 1.08
N GLN A 165 8.11 -3.83 0.61
CA GLN A 165 9.17 -4.84 0.65
C GLN A 165 9.41 -5.40 -0.76
N ASN A 166 10.54 -6.05 -0.97
CA ASN A 166 11.01 -6.45 -2.31
C ASN A 166 10.99 -5.24 -3.25
N LEU A 167 11.75 -4.21 -2.86
CA LEU A 167 11.86 -2.95 -3.59
C LEU A 167 12.51 -3.18 -4.97
N ASP A 168 12.14 -2.37 -5.95
CA ASP A 168 12.81 -2.38 -7.23
C ASP A 168 14.29 -1.93 -7.08
N LEU A 169 15.20 -2.65 -7.73
CA LEU A 169 16.65 -2.43 -7.60
C LEU A 169 17.09 -1.02 -7.95
N SER A 170 16.33 -0.31 -8.78
CA SER A 170 16.58 1.10 -9.11
C SER A 170 16.51 2.03 -7.90
N LEU A 171 15.73 1.66 -6.86
CA LEU A 171 15.60 2.45 -5.63
C LEU A 171 16.80 2.25 -4.70
N ILE A 172 17.47 1.11 -4.76
CA ILE A 172 18.61 0.79 -3.91
C ILE A 172 19.87 1.56 -4.35
N HIS A 173 19.99 1.88 -5.64
CA HIS A 173 21.13 2.62 -6.18
C HIS A 173 21.13 4.13 -5.91
N ILE A 174 20.02 4.71 -5.44
CA ILE A 174 19.95 6.15 -5.06
C ILE A 174 20.78 6.45 -3.81
N SER A 175 21.14 5.44 -3.00
CA SER A 175 21.87 5.60 -1.74
C SER A 175 23.39 5.52 -1.87
N GLU A 176 23.98 5.27 -3.03
CA GLU A 176 25.43 5.37 -3.21
C GLU A 176 25.83 6.82 -3.46
N PRO A 177 26.59 7.46 -2.52
CA PRO A 177 27.14 8.79 -2.79
C PRO A 177 28.11 8.67 -3.96
N THR A 178 27.83 9.39 -5.04
CA THR A 178 28.81 9.62 -6.12
C THR A 178 30.09 10.18 -5.51
N ARG A 179 31.10 9.33 -5.38
CA ARG A 179 32.46 9.80 -5.06
C ARG A 179 32.98 10.51 -6.31
N HIS A 180 33.02 11.84 -6.22
CA HIS A 180 33.85 12.68 -7.08
C HIS A 180 35.26 12.75 -6.52
#